data_e13517013015743165cb725c44e99c09
#
_entry.id   e13517013015743165cb725c44e99c09
#
_cell.length_a   1.000
_cell.length_b   1.000
_cell.length_c   1.000
_cell.angle_alpha   90.00
_cell.angle_beta   90.00
_cell.angle_gamma   90.00
#
_symmetry.space_group_name_H-M   'P 1'
#
loop_
_entity.id
_entity.type
_entity.pdbx_description
1 polymer ?
#
loop_
_entity_poly.entity_id
_entity_poly.type
_entity_poly.pdbx_seq_one_letter_code
_entity_poly.pdbx_strand_id
1 'polypeptide(L)'
;MRKNLPVTNVEHLVGPDDIILSTTDRKGKITYINEDFVRISGFESEELLGEPHNRVRHPDMPSAAFESLWSTLQAGRSWIGMVKNRCKNGDFYWVDAFATP
;
A
#
# COMPACT_ATOMS: atom_id res chain seq x y z
N MET A 1 -0.81 8.80 12.49
CA MET A 1 -0.84 7.75 11.47
C MET A 1 -2.15 7.01 11.51
N ARG A 2 -2.72 6.76 10.34
CA ARG A 2 -4.00 6.07 10.24
C ARG A 2 -3.88 4.61 10.67
N LYS A 3 -4.84 4.17 11.49
CA LYS A 3 -4.99 2.75 11.85
C LYS A 3 -6.22 2.21 11.16
N ASN A 4 -6.03 1.24 10.28
CA ASN A 4 -7.10 0.62 9.54
C ASN A 4 -7.60 -0.61 10.30
N LEU A 5 -8.81 -0.54 10.80
CA LEU A 5 -9.43 -1.61 11.58
C LEU A 5 -10.82 -1.91 11.00
N PRO A 6 -11.36 -3.10 11.18
CA PRO A 6 -10.79 -4.26 11.87
C PRO A 6 -9.71 -4.97 11.04
N VAL A 7 -8.97 -5.86 11.70
CA VAL A 7 -7.99 -6.74 11.03
C VAL A 7 -8.28 -8.18 11.40
N THR A 8 -7.84 -9.10 10.54
CA THR A 8 -7.88 -10.55 10.78
C THR A 8 -6.44 -11.07 10.86
N ASN A 9 -6.30 -12.36 11.20
CA ASN A 9 -5.00 -13.03 11.15
C ASN A 9 -4.86 -13.91 9.91
N VAL A 10 -5.65 -13.66 8.88
CA VAL A 10 -5.62 -14.43 7.64
C VAL A 10 -4.69 -13.76 6.65
N GLU A 11 -3.66 -14.48 6.22
CA GLU A 11 -2.71 -14.01 5.24
C GLU A 11 -3.15 -14.40 3.83
N HIS A 12 -3.13 -13.43 2.91
CA HIS A 12 -3.24 -13.69 1.48
C HIS A 12 -1.84 -13.93 0.93
N LEU A 13 -1.61 -15.12 0.38
CA LEU A 13 -0.32 -15.46 -0.19
C LEU A 13 -0.13 -14.71 -1.51
N VAL A 14 1.07 -14.14 -1.67
CA VAL A 14 1.46 -13.38 -2.86
C VAL A 14 2.45 -14.22 -3.65
N GLY A 15 2.24 -14.35 -4.95
CA GLY A 15 3.15 -15.09 -5.81
C GLY A 15 4.53 -14.43 -5.91
N PRO A 16 5.59 -15.18 -6.29
CA PRO A 16 6.94 -14.63 -6.33
C PRO A 16 7.13 -13.52 -7.36
N ASP A 17 6.27 -13.47 -8.37
CA ASP A 17 6.33 -12.45 -9.43
C ASP A 17 5.35 -11.30 -9.20
N ASP A 18 4.56 -11.36 -8.13
CA ASP A 18 3.58 -10.32 -7.84
C ASP A 18 4.25 -9.12 -7.22
N ILE A 19 4.00 -7.94 -7.77
CA ILE A 19 4.50 -6.67 -7.26
C ILE A 19 3.34 -5.68 -7.26
N ILE A 20 3.11 -5.01 -6.13
CA ILE A 20 2.16 -3.90 -6.12
C ILE A 20 2.87 -2.62 -6.56
N LEU A 21 2.28 -1.96 -7.53
CA LEU A 21 2.79 -0.72 -8.09
C LEU A 21 1.76 0.38 -7.92
N SER A 22 2.19 1.52 -7.40
CA SER A 22 1.34 2.69 -7.26
C SER A 22 2.09 3.96 -7.62
N THR A 23 1.32 4.98 -8.04
CA THR A 23 1.83 6.34 -8.17
C THR A 23 1.04 7.26 -7.26
N THR A 24 1.64 8.37 -6.87
CA THR A 24 0.99 9.34 -6.01
C THR A 24 1.15 10.75 -6.57
N ASP A 25 0.29 11.66 -6.11
CA ASP A 25 0.51 13.09 -6.31
C ASP A 25 1.43 13.66 -5.23
N ARG A 26 1.65 14.97 -5.24
CA ARG A 26 2.53 15.65 -4.26
C ARG A 26 1.98 15.59 -2.84
N LYS A 27 0.69 15.33 -2.68
CA LYS A 27 0.04 15.23 -1.37
C LYS A 27 0.01 13.80 -0.84
N GLY A 28 0.59 12.85 -1.60
CA GLY A 28 0.59 11.44 -1.22
C GLY A 28 -0.69 10.71 -1.52
N LYS A 29 -1.57 11.29 -2.31
CA LYS A 29 -2.79 10.62 -2.74
C LYS A 29 -2.49 9.72 -3.93
N ILE A 30 -3.09 8.54 -3.94
CA ILE A 30 -2.88 7.54 -4.98
C ILE A 30 -3.49 8.03 -6.28
N THR A 31 -2.68 8.00 -7.36
CA THR A 31 -3.14 8.39 -8.71
C THR A 31 -3.20 7.22 -9.68
N TYR A 32 -2.56 6.10 -9.37
CA TYR A 32 -2.59 4.89 -10.17
C TYR A 32 -2.24 3.68 -9.31
N ILE A 33 -2.87 2.56 -9.58
CA ILE A 33 -2.49 1.25 -9.03
C ILE A 33 -2.55 0.20 -10.14
N ASN A 34 -1.65 -0.81 -10.07
CA ASN A 34 -1.63 -1.87 -11.06
C ASN A 34 -2.65 -2.98 -10.73
N GLU A 35 -2.83 -3.91 -11.67
CA GLU A 35 -3.79 -5.01 -11.51
C GLU A 35 -3.46 -5.92 -10.33
N ASP A 36 -2.19 -6.18 -10.08
CA ASP A 36 -1.78 -6.99 -8.94
C ASP A 36 -2.23 -6.36 -7.62
N PHE A 37 -2.13 -5.03 -7.51
CA PHE A 37 -2.58 -4.31 -6.34
C PHE A 37 -4.09 -4.50 -6.12
N VAL A 38 -4.88 -4.35 -7.17
CA VAL A 38 -6.34 -4.54 -7.11
C VAL A 38 -6.65 -5.97 -6.67
N ARG A 39 -6.06 -6.95 -7.33
CA ARG A 39 -6.34 -8.37 -7.08
C ARG A 39 -5.97 -8.79 -5.66
N ILE A 40 -4.78 -8.39 -5.21
CA ILE A 40 -4.25 -8.82 -3.91
C ILE A 40 -4.96 -8.11 -2.76
N SER A 41 -5.20 -6.81 -2.89
CA SER A 41 -5.77 -6.01 -1.81
C SER A 41 -7.28 -6.20 -1.65
N GLY A 42 -7.96 -6.60 -2.70
CA GLY A 42 -9.42 -6.68 -2.71
C GLY A 42 -10.13 -5.34 -2.87
N PHE A 43 -9.38 -4.24 -2.98
CA PHE A 43 -9.95 -2.94 -3.28
C PHE A 43 -10.13 -2.77 -4.78
N GLU A 44 -11.23 -2.13 -5.17
CA GLU A 44 -11.37 -1.65 -6.55
C GLU A 44 -10.53 -0.39 -6.76
N SER A 45 -10.12 -0.12 -8.01
CA SER A 45 -9.33 1.08 -8.30
C SER A 45 -10.01 2.35 -7.80
N GLU A 46 -11.32 2.46 -8.01
CA GLU A 46 -12.09 3.64 -7.62
C GLU A 46 -12.08 3.87 -6.11
N GLU A 47 -11.89 2.81 -5.32
CA GLU A 47 -11.85 2.93 -3.87
C GLU A 47 -10.51 3.49 -3.37
N LEU A 48 -9.43 3.31 -4.13
CA LEU A 48 -8.09 3.72 -3.72
C LEU A 48 -7.62 5.01 -4.41
N LEU A 49 -8.06 5.26 -5.65
CA LEU A 49 -7.66 6.47 -6.35
C LEU A 49 -8.13 7.71 -5.60
N GLY A 50 -7.21 8.64 -5.36
CA GLY A 50 -7.49 9.86 -4.61
C GLY A 50 -7.36 9.71 -3.10
N GLU A 51 -7.16 8.49 -2.60
CA GLU A 51 -6.99 8.23 -1.16
C GLU A 51 -5.52 8.33 -0.77
N PRO A 52 -5.22 8.69 0.50
CA PRO A 52 -3.84 8.66 0.97
C PRO A 52 -3.27 7.25 0.91
N HIS A 53 -1.98 7.13 0.63
CA HIS A 53 -1.34 5.83 0.48
C HIS A 53 -1.46 4.96 1.74
N ASN A 54 -1.54 5.57 2.92
CA ASN A 54 -1.69 4.81 4.17
C ASN A 54 -3.06 4.16 4.33
N ARG A 55 -3.97 4.31 3.37
CA ARG A 55 -5.28 3.64 3.36
C ARG A 55 -5.16 2.12 3.44
N VAL A 56 -4.07 1.55 2.91
CA VAL A 56 -3.82 0.10 2.92
C VAL A 56 -2.83 -0.33 4.00
N ARG A 57 -2.40 0.58 4.87
CA ARG A 57 -1.44 0.26 5.92
C ARG A 57 -2.04 -0.73 6.92
N HIS A 58 -1.31 -1.83 7.19
CA HIS A 58 -1.67 -2.71 8.30
C HIS A 58 -1.23 -2.07 9.62
N PRO A 59 -2.05 -2.15 10.70
CA PRO A 59 -1.69 -1.52 11.98
C PRO A 59 -0.36 -2.01 12.58
N ASP A 60 0.04 -3.24 12.30
CA ASP A 60 1.31 -3.80 12.78
C ASP A 60 2.53 -3.25 12.02
N MET A 61 2.33 -2.61 10.87
CA MET A 61 3.43 -2.04 10.11
C MET A 61 3.92 -0.77 10.80
N PRO A 62 5.23 -0.68 11.15
CA PRO A 62 5.73 0.48 11.86
C PRO A 62 5.46 1.79 11.11
N SER A 63 5.09 2.83 11.84
CA SER A 63 4.86 4.14 11.23
C SER A 63 6.11 4.69 10.54
N ALA A 64 7.30 4.34 11.04
CA ALA A 64 8.57 4.74 10.42
C ALA A 64 8.70 4.29 8.97
N ALA A 65 8.14 3.13 8.61
CA ALA A 65 8.16 2.66 7.22
C ALA A 65 7.36 3.58 6.29
N PHE A 66 6.20 4.04 6.74
CA PHE A 66 5.37 4.97 5.97
C PHE A 66 5.95 6.38 5.95
N GLU A 67 6.63 6.80 7.01
CA GLU A 67 7.36 8.07 7.02
C GLU A 67 8.49 8.04 6.01
N SER A 68 9.23 6.93 5.91
CA SER A 68 10.27 6.74 4.91
C SER A 68 9.69 6.80 3.49
N LEU A 69 8.59 6.10 3.26
CA LEU A 69 7.89 6.12 1.97
C LEU A 69 7.50 7.56 1.62
N TRP A 70 6.85 8.26 2.53
CA TRP A 70 6.38 9.62 2.31
C TRP A 70 7.54 10.57 2.01
N SER A 71 8.60 10.54 2.82
CA SER A 71 9.78 11.38 2.61
C SER A 71 10.43 11.15 1.26
N THR A 72 10.52 9.88 0.84
CA THR A 72 11.11 9.51 -0.44
C THR A 72 10.28 10.05 -1.60
N LEU A 73 8.97 9.90 -1.55
CA LEU A 73 8.07 10.41 -2.58
C LEU A 73 8.09 11.93 -2.66
N GLN A 74 8.12 12.61 -1.52
CA GLN A 74 8.20 14.07 -1.48
C GLN A 74 9.52 14.59 -2.07
N ALA A 75 10.60 13.82 -1.97
CA ALA A 75 11.89 14.16 -2.57
C ALA A 75 11.90 13.85 -4.09
N GLY A 76 10.81 13.41 -4.68
CA GLY A 76 10.73 13.11 -6.10
C GLY A 76 11.34 11.76 -6.48
N ARG A 77 11.58 10.89 -5.51
CA ARG A 77 12.19 9.58 -5.73
C ARG A 77 11.21 8.45 -5.54
N SER A 78 11.50 7.31 -6.16
CA SER A 78 10.72 6.09 -5.99
C SER A 78 11.12 5.37 -4.70
N TRP A 79 10.15 4.72 -4.07
CA TRP A 79 10.38 3.91 -2.87
C TRP A 79 10.09 2.45 -3.18
N ILE A 80 10.98 1.57 -2.74
CA ILE A 80 10.83 0.12 -2.89
C ILE A 80 11.05 -0.51 -1.52
N GLY A 81 10.17 -1.42 -1.13
CA GLY A 81 10.33 -2.11 0.12
C GLY A 81 9.29 -3.20 0.34
N MET A 82 9.61 -4.10 1.27
CA MET A 82 8.67 -5.13 1.72
C MET A 82 7.70 -4.50 2.71
N VAL A 83 6.40 -4.65 2.47
CA VAL A 83 5.38 -4.08 3.32
C VAL A 83 4.34 -5.11 3.72
N LYS A 84 3.78 -4.92 4.90
CA LYS A 84 2.58 -5.62 5.36
C LYS A 84 1.40 -4.67 5.18
N ASN A 85 0.49 -5.03 4.30
CA ASN A 85 -0.69 -4.23 3.99
C ASN A 85 -1.97 -4.93 4.43
N ARG A 86 -3.03 -4.16 4.58
CA ARG A 86 -4.36 -4.65 4.92
C ARG A 86 -5.21 -4.73 3.67
N CYS A 87 -5.85 -5.90 3.45
CA CYS A 87 -6.88 -6.05 2.43
C CYS A 87 -8.17 -5.34 2.86
N LYS A 88 -9.07 -5.14 1.91
CA LYS A 88 -10.37 -4.51 2.16
C LYS A 88 -11.14 -5.20 3.29
N ASN A 89 -11.09 -6.53 3.35
CA ASN A 89 -11.81 -7.32 4.36
C ASN A 89 -11.08 -7.44 5.71
N GLY A 90 -9.87 -6.87 5.83
CA GLY A 90 -9.09 -6.94 7.06
C GLY A 90 -8.00 -8.00 7.07
N ASP A 91 -7.95 -8.88 6.09
CA ASP A 91 -6.85 -9.82 5.91
C ASP A 91 -5.57 -9.05 5.58
N PHE A 92 -4.44 -9.72 5.60
CA PHE A 92 -3.16 -9.04 5.33
C PHE A 92 -2.35 -9.78 4.29
N TYR A 93 -1.37 -9.06 3.74
CA TYR A 93 -0.39 -9.64 2.83
C TYR A 93 0.96 -8.96 3.00
N TRP A 94 2.02 -9.73 2.74
CA TRP A 94 3.39 -9.23 2.65
C TRP A 94 3.79 -9.21 1.19
N VAL A 95 4.31 -8.09 0.70
CA VAL A 95 4.62 -7.94 -0.72
C VAL A 95 5.71 -6.89 -0.91
N ASP A 96 6.48 -7.05 -1.99
CA ASP A 96 7.34 -5.98 -2.47
C ASP A 96 6.46 -4.88 -3.05
N ALA A 97 6.61 -3.67 -2.55
CA ALA A 97 5.87 -2.52 -3.02
C ALA A 97 6.80 -1.57 -3.75
N PHE A 98 6.33 -1.06 -4.87
CA PHE A 98 6.99 -0.01 -5.63
C PHE A 98 6.06 1.19 -5.70
N ALA A 99 6.47 2.32 -5.13
CA ALA A 99 5.69 3.55 -5.15
C ALA A 99 6.52 4.67 -5.77
N THR A 100 5.91 5.43 -6.66
CA THR A 100 6.58 6.52 -7.37
C THR A 100 5.68 7.76 -7.42
N PRO A 101 6.28 8.96 -7.34
CA PRO A 101 5.50 10.18 -7.46
C PRO A 101 4.99 10.41 -8.87
#